data_b1f9d2829637dedd88dbf8eeaff2ee2e
#
_entry.id   b1f9d2829637dedd88dbf8eeaff2ee2e
#
_cell.length_a   1.000
_cell.length_b   1.000
_cell.length_c   1.000
_cell.angle_alpha   90.00
_cell.angle_beta   90.00
_cell.angle_gamma   90.00
#
_symmetry.space_group_name_H-M   'P 1'
#
loop_
_entity.id
_entity.type
_entity.pdbx_description
1 polymer ?
#
loop_
_entity_poly.entity_id
_entity_poly.type
_entity_poly.pdbx_seq_one_letter_code
_entity_poly.pdbx_strand_id
1 'polypeptide(L)'
;MGTQITRLTRLAAAGLSAVLLFATTACAATSPAETEPDNKTSVPAPTGPINVVASLNQWGSLAAELGGDDVEVTSIVNSTNVDAHDFEPKTSDVAKLSKAQIIVANGAGYDSWATKSMTKTTNIVSAASVMGAVEGDNPHLWFSKDARSSMATAITDAYIKALPSKKKAFQKRLKAWQADEKSLETWASEFTKSHSNLTYAATEPVVYYLMADLGFKDQTPKGYTQSTASGGEPAPADLQSFQKLIEDKGVDVLVNNTQEASDATNMITGAAGRADVPVVDVSEQMPKDADTLNAWINQLINTIIDAVDPSYGCEDATDGDTADSNANSDDSSAEGSATDDANAQDSKASTGSSTDPKYIRQCKAAASSDSSQDSAKADATNGDSGDASGNDQTDSGK
;
A
#
# COMPACT_ATOMS: atom_id res chain seq x y z
N MET A 1 -40.16 -40.71 -12.27
CA MET A 1 -39.56 -41.90 -11.63
C MET A 1 -38.73 -41.39 -10.48
N GLY A 2 -39.28 -41.55 -9.30
CA GLY A 2 -38.74 -41.10 -8.04
C GLY A 2 -37.82 -42.15 -7.40
N THR A 3 -36.96 -41.70 -6.55
CA THR A 3 -36.27 -42.55 -5.55
C THR A 3 -35.92 -41.66 -4.36
N GLN A 4 -36.72 -41.71 -3.33
CA GLN A 4 -36.57 -42.27 -1.99
C GLN A 4 -35.47 -41.59 -1.14
N ILE A 5 -35.96 -40.78 -0.21
CA ILE A 5 -35.28 -40.23 0.95
C ILE A 5 -35.23 -41.32 2.02
N THR A 6 -34.06 -41.67 2.52
CA THR A 6 -33.91 -42.56 3.69
C THR A 6 -33.47 -41.71 4.90
N ARG A 7 -34.38 -41.52 5.85
CA ARG A 7 -34.12 -40.95 7.19
C ARG A 7 -33.60 -42.06 8.09
N LEU A 8 -32.44 -41.87 8.71
CA LEU A 8 -31.96 -42.67 9.83
C LEU A 8 -32.27 -42.00 11.15
N THR A 9 -33.10 -42.66 11.91
CA THR A 9 -33.51 -42.38 13.30
C THR A 9 -32.39 -42.69 14.28
N ARG A 10 -32.13 -41.80 15.22
CA ARG A 10 -31.23 -42.02 16.37
C ARG A 10 -31.98 -42.62 17.52
N LEU A 11 -31.50 -43.75 18.03
CA LEU A 11 -31.92 -44.34 19.29
C LEU A 11 -31.13 -43.75 20.46
N ALA A 12 -31.85 -43.27 21.47
CA ALA A 12 -31.32 -42.87 22.76
C ALA A 12 -31.23 -44.10 23.68
N ALA A 13 -30.08 -44.28 24.32
CA ALA A 13 -29.92 -45.24 25.42
C ALA A 13 -29.68 -44.49 26.71
N ALA A 14 -30.64 -44.62 27.61
CA ALA A 14 -30.55 -44.17 28.99
C ALA A 14 -29.89 -45.25 29.85
N GLY A 15 -28.83 -44.91 30.57
CA GLY A 15 -28.19 -45.79 31.58
C GLY A 15 -28.26 -45.14 32.95
N LEU A 16 -29.08 -45.73 33.83
CA LEU A 16 -29.11 -45.51 35.28
C LEU A 16 -27.84 -46.12 35.87
N SER A 17 -27.17 -45.39 36.76
CA SER A 17 -26.21 -46.01 37.68
C SER A 17 -26.38 -45.45 39.08
N ALA A 18 -26.41 -46.36 40.03
CA ALA A 18 -26.84 -46.25 41.41
C ALA A 18 -25.85 -45.52 42.32
N VAL A 19 -26.43 -44.84 43.29
CA VAL A 19 -25.77 -44.19 44.44
C VAL A 19 -25.40 -45.29 45.48
N LEU A 20 -24.16 -45.31 45.93
CA LEU A 20 -23.71 -45.96 47.13
C LEU A 20 -23.14 -44.96 48.11
N LEU A 21 -23.90 -44.71 49.16
CA LEU A 21 -23.51 -43.94 50.34
C LEU A 21 -22.64 -44.84 51.26
N PHE A 22 -21.40 -44.46 51.52
CA PHE A 22 -20.64 -44.93 52.67
C PHE A 22 -20.36 -43.75 53.58
N ALA A 23 -21.00 -43.81 54.76
CA ALA A 23 -20.68 -42.96 55.91
C ALA A 23 -19.50 -43.59 56.67
N THR A 24 -18.38 -42.89 56.81
CA THR A 24 -17.37 -43.18 57.80
C THR A 24 -17.02 -41.92 58.57
N THR A 25 -17.35 -41.94 59.84
CA THR A 25 -16.88 -41.01 60.86
C THR A 25 -15.37 -41.19 61.06
N ALA A 26 -14.57 -40.15 60.97
CA ALA A 26 -13.19 -40.13 61.41
C ALA A 26 -12.84 -38.83 62.11
N CYS A 27 -12.16 -39.02 63.21
CA CYS A 27 -11.72 -38.09 64.23
C CYS A 27 -10.90 -36.89 63.66
N ALA A 28 -11.09 -35.76 64.33
CA ALA A 28 -10.24 -34.61 64.28
C ALA A 28 -8.78 -34.90 64.65
N ALA A 29 -7.87 -34.59 63.72
CA ALA A 29 -6.49 -34.30 63.99
C ALA A 29 -6.12 -32.99 63.34
N THR A 30 -5.89 -31.96 64.10
CA THR A 30 -5.36 -30.66 63.68
C THR A 30 -3.93 -30.86 63.22
N SER A 31 -3.71 -30.76 61.93
CA SER A 31 -2.36 -30.56 61.28
C SER A 31 -2.21 -29.12 60.86
N PRO A 32 -1.01 -28.54 61.00
CA PRO A 32 -0.78 -27.15 60.54
C PRO A 32 -0.94 -27.00 59.03
N ALA A 33 -1.59 -25.95 58.60
CA ALA A 33 -1.68 -25.58 57.20
C ALA A 33 -0.26 -25.33 56.66
N GLU A 34 0.28 -26.27 55.87
CA GLU A 34 1.38 -25.98 54.94
C GLU A 34 0.83 -25.07 53.85
N THR A 35 1.22 -23.82 53.92
CA THR A 35 1.07 -22.85 52.84
C THR A 35 2.02 -23.31 51.74
N GLU A 36 1.52 -24.03 50.71
CA GLU A 36 2.28 -24.21 49.48
C GLU A 36 2.57 -22.82 48.91
N PRO A 37 3.83 -22.48 48.63
CA PRO A 37 4.14 -21.28 47.92
C PRO A 37 3.62 -21.48 46.48
N ASP A 38 2.61 -20.69 46.12
CA ASP A 38 2.11 -20.55 44.73
C ASP A 38 3.29 -20.02 43.87
N ASN A 39 4.20 -20.92 43.54
CA ASN A 39 5.33 -20.64 42.66
C ASN A 39 4.83 -20.59 41.21
N LYS A 40 3.98 -19.61 40.92
CA LYS A 40 3.79 -19.14 39.57
C LYS A 40 5.13 -18.54 39.16
N THR A 41 5.96 -19.37 38.55
CA THR A 41 7.12 -18.92 37.81
C THR A 41 6.57 -17.99 36.70
N SER A 42 6.48 -16.70 37.04
CA SER A 42 6.18 -15.68 36.06
C SER A 42 7.34 -15.69 35.10
N VAL A 43 7.14 -16.25 33.90
CA VAL A 43 8.06 -16.04 32.77
C VAL A 43 8.20 -14.53 32.64
N PRO A 44 9.42 -13.99 32.77
CA PRO A 44 9.61 -12.56 32.63
C PRO A 44 8.97 -12.09 31.33
N ALA A 45 8.14 -11.06 31.40
CA ALA A 45 7.56 -10.47 30.20
C ALA A 45 8.71 -10.01 29.29
N PRO A 46 8.59 -10.21 27.98
CA PRO A 46 9.59 -9.71 27.03
C PRO A 46 9.84 -8.21 27.28
N THR A 47 11.11 -7.82 27.41
CA THR A 47 11.51 -6.46 27.80
C THR A 47 12.11 -5.64 26.65
N GLY A 48 12.29 -6.25 25.47
CA GLY A 48 12.87 -5.62 24.30
C GLY A 48 11.87 -5.42 23.16
N PRO A 49 12.29 -4.75 22.07
CA PRO A 49 11.50 -4.65 20.86
C PRO A 49 11.11 -6.04 20.32
N ILE A 50 9.89 -6.14 19.77
CA ILE A 50 9.44 -7.36 19.09
C ILE A 50 10.17 -7.48 17.76
N ASN A 51 10.85 -8.61 17.51
CA ASN A 51 11.47 -8.90 16.23
C ASN A 51 10.40 -9.36 15.22
N VAL A 52 10.15 -8.53 14.21
CA VAL A 52 9.14 -8.75 13.17
C VAL A 52 9.83 -8.92 11.82
N VAL A 53 9.46 -9.95 11.08
CA VAL A 53 9.91 -10.12 9.70
C VAL A 53 8.71 -10.09 8.78
N ALA A 54 8.70 -9.13 7.86
CA ALA A 54 7.70 -9.05 6.81
C ALA A 54 8.23 -9.70 5.53
N SER A 55 7.39 -10.42 4.82
CA SER A 55 7.72 -10.95 3.49
C SER A 55 7.98 -9.81 2.50
N LEU A 56 7.11 -8.82 2.50
CA LEU A 56 7.06 -7.70 1.57
C LEU A 56 7.19 -6.36 2.30
N ASN A 57 7.75 -5.35 1.64
CA ASN A 57 7.96 -4.04 2.24
C ASN A 57 6.67 -3.26 2.48
N GLN A 58 5.61 -3.47 1.72
CA GLN A 58 4.29 -2.86 1.94
C GLN A 58 3.76 -3.20 3.33
N TRP A 59 3.73 -4.51 3.64
CA TRP A 59 3.31 -4.98 4.96
C TRP A 59 4.33 -4.67 6.06
N GLY A 60 5.62 -4.61 5.70
CA GLY A 60 6.68 -4.18 6.60
C GLY A 60 6.54 -2.72 7.01
N SER A 61 6.19 -1.84 6.09
CA SER A 61 5.89 -0.43 6.37
C SER A 61 4.72 -0.28 7.35
N LEU A 62 3.60 -0.95 7.09
CA LEU A 62 2.45 -0.96 7.99
C LEU A 62 2.84 -1.49 9.39
N ALA A 63 3.59 -2.59 9.43
CA ALA A 63 4.05 -3.19 10.68
C ALA A 63 4.94 -2.23 11.48
N ALA A 64 5.86 -1.52 10.83
CA ALA A 64 6.73 -0.53 11.46
C ALA A 64 5.95 0.66 12.02
N GLU A 65 5.01 1.18 11.26
CA GLU A 65 4.17 2.31 11.67
C GLU A 65 3.32 1.99 12.91
N LEU A 66 2.71 0.79 12.94
CA LEU A 66 1.92 0.33 14.08
C LEU A 66 2.77 -0.02 15.31
N GLY A 67 3.99 -0.48 15.09
CA GLY A 67 4.90 -0.90 16.14
C GLY A 67 5.69 0.24 16.78
N GLY A 68 6.13 1.24 15.98
CA GLY A 68 7.05 2.30 16.41
C GLY A 68 8.32 1.71 17.05
N ASP A 69 8.83 2.36 18.07
CA ASP A 69 10.06 1.94 18.79
C ASP A 69 9.91 0.64 19.59
N ASP A 70 8.70 0.09 19.68
CA ASP A 70 8.43 -1.15 20.41
C ASP A 70 8.63 -2.41 19.55
N VAL A 71 8.99 -2.25 18.26
CA VAL A 71 9.27 -3.33 17.31
C VAL A 71 10.52 -3.06 16.47
N GLU A 72 11.14 -4.13 15.99
CA GLU A 72 12.19 -4.08 14.98
C GLU A 72 11.70 -4.86 13.75
N VAL A 73 11.45 -4.16 12.64
CA VAL A 73 10.87 -4.74 11.42
C VAL A 73 11.94 -4.91 10.34
N THR A 74 12.01 -6.10 9.77
CA THR A 74 12.82 -6.39 8.58
C THR A 74 11.92 -6.90 7.46
N SER A 75 11.94 -6.24 6.31
CA SER A 75 11.28 -6.73 5.08
C SER A 75 12.27 -7.55 4.24
N ILE A 76 11.83 -8.71 3.75
CA ILE A 76 12.65 -9.58 2.90
C ILE A 76 12.69 -9.03 1.47
N VAL A 77 11.53 -8.96 0.80
CA VAL A 77 11.42 -8.29 -0.50
C VAL A 77 11.18 -6.81 -0.23
N ASN A 78 12.12 -5.97 -0.65
CA ASN A 78 12.15 -4.55 -0.33
C ASN A 78 12.61 -3.66 -1.49
N SER A 79 12.42 -4.12 -2.71
CA SER A 79 12.88 -3.41 -3.92
C SER A 79 11.96 -3.65 -5.09
N THR A 80 11.63 -2.58 -5.82
CA THR A 80 10.89 -2.64 -7.08
C THR A 80 11.64 -3.33 -8.22
N ASN A 81 12.92 -3.68 -8.02
CA ASN A 81 13.73 -4.44 -8.99
C ASN A 81 13.66 -5.96 -8.76
N VAL A 82 12.83 -6.42 -7.84
CA VAL A 82 12.66 -7.85 -7.50
C VAL A 82 11.24 -8.24 -7.87
N ASP A 83 11.14 -9.20 -8.76
CA ASP A 83 9.87 -9.90 -8.98
C ASP A 83 9.58 -10.79 -7.77
N ALA A 84 8.47 -10.55 -7.11
CA ALA A 84 8.10 -11.30 -5.92
C ALA A 84 7.46 -12.66 -6.25
N HIS A 85 6.91 -12.84 -7.45
CA HIS A 85 6.37 -14.11 -7.91
C HIS A 85 7.47 -15.16 -8.09
N ASP A 86 8.64 -14.74 -8.59
CA ASP A 86 9.81 -15.59 -8.83
C ASP A 86 10.86 -15.51 -7.71
N PHE A 87 10.52 -14.89 -6.59
CA PHE A 87 11.47 -14.71 -5.50
C PHE A 87 11.82 -16.01 -4.79
N GLU A 88 13.11 -16.37 -4.81
CA GLU A 88 13.66 -17.45 -4.02
C GLU A 88 14.42 -16.92 -2.79
N PRO A 89 14.01 -17.27 -1.56
CA PRO A 89 14.65 -16.78 -0.35
C PRO A 89 16.05 -17.39 -0.20
N LYS A 90 17.02 -16.53 0.12
CA LYS A 90 18.39 -16.94 0.46
C LYS A 90 18.40 -17.59 1.85
N THR A 91 19.45 -18.36 2.15
CA THR A 91 19.65 -18.93 3.49
C THR A 91 19.59 -17.87 4.60
N SER A 92 20.08 -16.65 4.33
CA SER A 92 20.01 -15.52 5.25
C SER A 92 18.57 -15.08 5.53
N ASP A 93 17.69 -15.16 4.55
CA ASP A 93 16.29 -14.76 4.68
C ASP A 93 15.49 -15.81 5.47
N VAL A 94 15.73 -17.08 5.18
CA VAL A 94 15.22 -18.19 6.00
C VAL A 94 15.68 -18.07 7.45
N ALA A 95 16.94 -17.68 7.69
CA ALA A 95 17.46 -17.48 9.03
C ALA A 95 16.82 -16.29 9.76
N LYS A 96 16.46 -15.20 9.05
CA LYS A 96 15.69 -14.08 9.63
C LYS A 96 14.27 -14.54 10.00
N LEU A 97 13.56 -15.18 9.07
CA LEU A 97 12.22 -15.72 9.29
C LEU A 97 12.17 -16.67 10.48
N SER A 98 13.15 -17.58 10.62
CA SER A 98 13.20 -18.55 11.73
C SER A 98 13.43 -17.91 13.12
N LYS A 99 13.97 -16.69 13.16
CA LYS A 99 14.21 -15.93 14.40
C LYS A 99 13.09 -14.93 14.71
N ALA A 100 12.15 -14.72 13.79
CA ALA A 100 11.06 -13.79 13.95
C ALA A 100 10.14 -14.22 15.10
N GLN A 101 9.73 -13.27 15.93
CA GLN A 101 8.66 -13.45 16.90
C GLN A 101 7.29 -13.33 16.25
N ILE A 102 7.20 -12.50 15.19
CA ILE A 102 6.03 -12.34 14.36
C ILE A 102 6.47 -12.29 12.91
N ILE A 103 5.81 -13.05 12.06
CA ILE A 103 5.93 -12.95 10.60
C ILE A 103 4.69 -12.25 10.06
N VAL A 104 4.89 -11.25 9.20
CA VAL A 104 3.83 -10.58 8.48
C VAL A 104 3.95 -10.97 7.00
N ALA A 105 2.93 -11.65 6.48
CA ALA A 105 2.92 -12.22 5.15
C ALA A 105 1.68 -11.77 4.36
N ASN A 106 1.76 -11.81 3.04
CA ASN A 106 0.62 -11.57 2.16
C ASN A 106 -0.29 -12.80 2.10
N GLY A 107 0.24 -13.93 1.70
CA GLY A 107 -0.53 -15.15 1.38
C GLY A 107 -1.09 -15.14 -0.05
N ALA A 108 -2.18 -15.87 -0.28
CA ALA A 108 -2.81 -16.07 -1.60
C ALA A 108 -1.84 -16.58 -2.69
N GLY A 109 -0.84 -17.37 -2.28
CA GLY A 109 0.19 -17.91 -3.19
C GLY A 109 1.41 -17.00 -3.41
N TYR A 110 1.29 -15.69 -3.18
CA TYR A 110 2.29 -14.68 -3.54
C TYR A 110 3.65 -14.84 -2.84
N ASP A 111 3.64 -15.12 -1.54
CA ASP A 111 4.84 -15.23 -0.70
C ASP A 111 4.89 -16.51 0.12
N SER A 112 4.44 -17.62 -0.47
CA SER A 112 4.38 -18.94 0.17
C SER A 112 5.73 -19.39 0.76
N TRP A 113 6.83 -18.92 0.21
CA TRP A 113 8.19 -19.16 0.70
C TRP A 113 8.41 -18.60 2.12
N ALA A 114 7.71 -17.52 2.50
CA ALA A 114 7.88 -16.88 3.82
C ALA A 114 7.32 -17.73 4.96
N THR A 115 6.33 -18.58 4.70
CA THR A 115 5.62 -19.34 5.71
C THR A 115 5.84 -20.87 5.63
N LYS A 116 6.32 -21.37 4.48
CA LYS A 116 6.45 -22.80 4.17
C LYS A 116 7.31 -23.60 5.16
N SER A 117 8.34 -22.97 5.73
CA SER A 117 9.29 -23.62 6.65
C SER A 117 9.03 -23.31 8.11
N MET A 118 7.92 -22.64 8.45
CA MET A 118 7.66 -22.17 9.82
C MET A 118 7.04 -23.26 10.69
N THR A 119 7.38 -23.18 11.99
CA THR A 119 6.83 -24.09 13.00
C THR A 119 5.41 -23.66 13.38
N LYS A 120 4.63 -24.58 13.96
CA LYS A 120 3.27 -24.28 14.47
C LYS A 120 3.25 -23.23 15.60
N THR A 121 4.38 -22.92 16.19
CA THR A 121 4.52 -21.95 17.28
C THR A 121 4.85 -20.54 16.80
N THR A 122 5.20 -20.39 15.52
CA THR A 122 5.47 -19.07 14.92
C THR A 122 4.16 -18.29 14.77
N ASN A 123 4.16 -17.05 15.27
CA ASN A 123 2.99 -16.17 15.12
C ASN A 123 3.03 -15.53 13.71
N ILE A 124 2.11 -15.95 12.86
CA ILE A 124 2.00 -15.46 11.47
C ILE A 124 0.73 -14.62 11.36
N VAL A 125 0.87 -13.39 10.86
CA VAL A 125 -0.21 -12.51 10.44
C VAL A 125 -0.18 -12.47 8.91
N SER A 126 -1.25 -12.93 8.26
CA SER A 126 -1.33 -13.04 6.79
C SER A 126 -2.54 -12.28 6.26
N ALA A 127 -2.32 -11.44 5.26
CA ALA A 127 -3.38 -10.66 4.61
C ALA A 127 -4.45 -11.58 4.00
N ALA A 128 -4.03 -12.64 3.31
CA ALA A 128 -4.97 -13.63 2.76
C ALA A 128 -5.81 -14.29 3.87
N SER A 129 -5.18 -14.65 5.00
CA SER A 129 -5.91 -15.28 6.11
C SER A 129 -6.95 -14.35 6.73
N VAL A 130 -6.66 -13.07 6.90
CA VAL A 130 -7.61 -12.11 7.50
C VAL A 130 -8.74 -11.73 6.53
N MET A 131 -8.48 -11.82 5.21
CA MET A 131 -9.45 -11.53 4.16
C MET A 131 -10.24 -12.78 3.71
N GLY A 132 -9.80 -13.98 4.07
CA GLY A 132 -10.35 -15.23 3.56
C GLY A 132 -9.99 -15.52 2.10
N ALA A 133 -8.94 -14.86 1.58
CA ALA A 133 -8.43 -15.11 0.24
C ALA A 133 -7.63 -16.41 0.18
N VAL A 134 -7.65 -17.07 -0.97
CA VAL A 134 -6.98 -18.34 -1.23
C VAL A 134 -6.02 -18.22 -2.42
N GLU A 135 -5.19 -19.23 -2.61
CA GLU A 135 -4.36 -19.34 -3.81
C GLU A 135 -5.23 -19.35 -5.08
N GLY A 136 -4.87 -18.49 -6.03
CA GLY A 136 -5.64 -18.24 -7.26
C GLY A 136 -6.52 -16.99 -7.24
N ASP A 137 -6.77 -16.42 -6.06
CA ASP A 137 -7.34 -15.06 -5.97
C ASP A 137 -6.25 -14.02 -6.32
N ASN A 138 -6.67 -12.80 -6.70
CA ASN A 138 -5.72 -11.71 -6.93
C ASN A 138 -4.92 -11.43 -5.66
N PRO A 139 -3.58 -11.59 -5.66
CA PRO A 139 -2.77 -11.52 -4.46
C PRO A 139 -2.41 -10.09 -4.01
N HIS A 140 -2.69 -9.06 -4.80
CA HIS A 140 -2.26 -7.68 -4.56
C HIS A 140 -3.10 -7.00 -3.46
N LEU A 141 -3.22 -7.66 -2.31
CA LEU A 141 -4.12 -7.30 -1.20
C LEU A 141 -3.78 -5.95 -0.54
N TRP A 142 -2.53 -5.50 -0.63
CA TRP A 142 -2.12 -4.20 -0.06
C TRP A 142 -2.77 -2.99 -0.75
N PHE A 143 -3.31 -3.18 -1.95
CA PHE A 143 -4.10 -2.16 -2.65
C PHE A 143 -5.58 -2.13 -2.21
N SER A 144 -6.06 -3.12 -1.46
CA SER A 144 -7.41 -3.14 -0.90
C SER A 144 -7.46 -2.39 0.44
N LYS A 145 -8.33 -1.39 0.57
CA LYS A 145 -8.56 -0.67 1.83
C LYS A 145 -9.01 -1.60 2.96
N ASP A 146 -9.85 -2.59 2.62
CA ASP A 146 -10.39 -3.55 3.59
C ASP A 146 -9.28 -4.47 4.10
N ALA A 147 -8.35 -4.90 3.20
CA ALA A 147 -7.21 -5.72 3.59
C ALA A 147 -6.21 -4.91 4.44
N ARG A 148 -5.92 -3.66 4.10
CA ARG A 148 -5.04 -2.79 4.90
C ARG A 148 -5.61 -2.60 6.32
N SER A 149 -6.89 -2.27 6.43
CA SER A 149 -7.57 -2.07 7.73
C SER A 149 -7.61 -3.34 8.58
N SER A 150 -7.86 -4.50 7.94
CA SER A 150 -7.87 -5.80 8.61
C SER A 150 -6.48 -6.19 9.08
N MET A 151 -5.44 -5.98 8.25
CA MET A 151 -4.05 -6.24 8.58
C MET A 151 -3.55 -5.32 9.71
N ALA A 152 -3.89 -4.03 9.68
CA ALA A 152 -3.53 -3.11 10.75
C ALA A 152 -4.06 -3.58 12.11
N THR A 153 -5.30 -4.05 12.16
CA THR A 153 -5.91 -4.61 13.35
C THR A 153 -5.21 -5.90 13.78
N ALA A 154 -5.00 -6.85 12.86
CA ALA A 154 -4.39 -8.14 13.16
C ALA A 154 -2.93 -8.03 13.62
N ILE A 155 -2.14 -7.14 13.00
CA ILE A 155 -0.76 -6.85 13.41
C ILE A 155 -0.75 -6.25 14.81
N THR A 156 -1.63 -5.28 15.09
CA THR A 156 -1.73 -4.65 16.41
C THR A 156 -2.09 -5.66 17.49
N ASP A 157 -3.03 -6.57 17.23
CA ASP A 157 -3.42 -7.63 18.16
C ASP A 157 -2.25 -8.61 18.43
N ALA A 158 -1.49 -8.95 17.39
CA ALA A 158 -0.28 -9.77 17.53
C ALA A 158 0.78 -9.07 18.41
N TYR A 159 0.97 -7.76 18.26
CA TYR A 159 1.87 -6.95 19.10
C TYR A 159 1.41 -6.90 20.55
N ILE A 160 0.12 -6.66 20.79
CA ILE A 160 -0.45 -6.64 22.13
C ILE A 160 -0.27 -8.00 22.82
N LYS A 161 -0.43 -9.09 22.07
CA LYS A 161 -0.20 -10.46 22.59
C LYS A 161 1.26 -10.72 22.91
N ALA A 162 2.18 -10.24 22.06
CA ALA A 162 3.62 -10.43 22.26
C ALA A 162 4.19 -9.53 23.36
N LEU A 163 3.70 -8.29 23.51
CA LEU A 163 4.18 -7.30 24.46
C LEU A 163 3.01 -6.57 25.15
N PRO A 164 2.29 -7.22 26.09
CA PRO A 164 1.08 -6.68 26.71
C PRO A 164 1.30 -5.37 27.46
N SER A 165 2.51 -5.13 27.96
CA SER A 165 2.89 -3.89 28.68
C SER A 165 2.76 -2.64 27.80
N LYS A 166 2.83 -2.80 26.48
CA LYS A 166 2.74 -1.72 25.48
C LYS A 166 1.37 -1.60 24.79
N LYS A 167 0.37 -2.33 25.27
CA LYS A 167 -0.99 -2.33 24.69
C LYS A 167 -1.52 -0.94 24.35
N LYS A 168 -1.42 0.02 25.30
CA LYS A 168 -1.94 1.39 25.08
C LYS A 168 -1.20 2.12 23.96
N ALA A 169 0.11 1.90 23.83
CA ALA A 169 0.92 2.51 22.77
C ALA A 169 0.52 1.97 21.40
N PHE A 170 0.40 0.65 21.26
CA PHE A 170 -0.05 0.01 20.01
C PHE A 170 -1.45 0.45 19.62
N GLN A 171 -2.40 0.49 20.54
CA GLN A 171 -3.76 0.97 20.28
C GLN A 171 -3.80 2.45 19.87
N LYS A 172 -2.93 3.29 20.43
CA LYS A 172 -2.83 4.71 20.02
C LYS A 172 -2.34 4.82 18.56
N ARG A 173 -1.31 4.06 18.18
CA ARG A 173 -0.78 4.08 16.80
C ARG A 173 -1.79 3.52 15.81
N LEU A 174 -2.48 2.42 16.14
CA LEU A 174 -3.56 1.90 15.31
C LEU A 174 -4.64 2.95 15.06
N LYS A 175 -5.07 3.67 16.12
CA LYS A 175 -6.09 4.73 15.97
C LYS A 175 -5.60 5.87 15.08
N ALA A 176 -4.33 6.26 15.19
CA ALA A 176 -3.76 7.30 14.32
C ALA A 176 -3.72 6.82 12.86
N TRP A 177 -3.23 5.60 12.62
CA TRP A 177 -3.21 4.99 11.29
C TRP A 177 -4.61 4.87 10.68
N GLN A 178 -5.61 4.44 11.46
CA GLN A 178 -7.00 4.37 11.01
C GLN A 178 -7.59 5.72 10.63
N ALA A 179 -7.16 6.80 11.27
CA ALA A 179 -7.59 8.15 10.91
C ALA A 179 -6.98 8.57 9.57
N ASP A 180 -5.71 8.23 9.32
CA ASP A 180 -5.04 8.49 8.04
C ASP A 180 -5.68 7.66 6.91
N GLU A 181 -5.92 6.36 7.11
CA GLU A 181 -6.62 5.50 6.14
C GLU A 181 -8.02 6.03 5.83
N LYS A 182 -8.74 6.51 6.85
CA LYS A 182 -10.06 7.12 6.67
C LYS A 182 -10.02 8.39 5.81
N SER A 183 -8.95 9.17 5.89
CA SER A 183 -8.77 10.34 5.03
C SER A 183 -8.57 9.92 3.57
N LEU A 184 -7.79 8.86 3.31
CA LEU A 184 -7.65 8.28 1.96
C LEU A 184 -8.99 7.77 1.40
N GLU A 185 -9.74 7.00 2.21
CA GLU A 185 -11.05 6.51 1.81
C GLU A 185 -12.01 7.65 1.48
N THR A 186 -11.97 8.73 2.26
CA THR A 186 -12.83 9.90 2.05
C THR A 186 -12.48 10.56 0.73
N TRP A 187 -11.21 10.82 0.47
CA TRP A 187 -10.71 11.38 -0.79
C TRP A 187 -11.11 10.54 -2.00
N ALA A 188 -10.85 9.23 -1.96
CA ALA A 188 -11.25 8.29 -3.01
C ALA A 188 -12.78 8.29 -3.24
N SER A 189 -13.57 8.33 -2.16
CA SER A 189 -15.03 8.35 -2.22
C SER A 189 -15.58 9.64 -2.81
N GLU A 190 -14.98 10.79 -2.52
CA GLU A 190 -15.36 12.09 -3.08
C GLU A 190 -15.11 12.13 -4.59
N PHE A 191 -13.96 11.63 -5.03
CA PHE A 191 -13.67 11.46 -6.44
C PHE A 191 -14.70 10.55 -7.12
N THR A 192 -14.97 9.38 -6.57
CA THR A 192 -15.95 8.41 -7.11
C THR A 192 -17.35 9.01 -7.24
N LYS A 193 -17.77 9.87 -6.30
CA LYS A 193 -19.09 10.54 -6.36
C LYS A 193 -19.20 11.56 -7.48
N SER A 194 -18.10 12.25 -7.80
CA SER A 194 -18.06 13.26 -8.86
C SER A 194 -17.80 12.66 -10.25
N HIS A 195 -17.21 11.45 -10.32
CA HIS A 195 -16.86 10.76 -11.54
C HIS A 195 -17.55 9.40 -11.62
N SER A 196 -18.53 9.30 -12.52
CA SER A 196 -19.24 8.04 -12.75
C SER A 196 -18.82 7.41 -14.09
N ASN A 197 -18.79 6.08 -14.13
CA ASN A 197 -18.54 5.29 -15.34
C ASN A 197 -17.12 5.36 -15.91
N LEU A 198 -16.14 5.78 -15.13
CA LEU A 198 -14.75 5.68 -15.54
C LEU A 198 -14.35 4.23 -15.78
N THR A 199 -13.49 4.04 -16.77
CA THR A 199 -13.05 2.74 -17.24
C THR A 199 -11.53 2.68 -17.28
N TYR A 200 -10.98 1.50 -17.07
CA TYR A 200 -9.56 1.25 -17.21
C TYR A 200 -9.30 -0.09 -17.89
N ALA A 201 -8.09 -0.27 -18.39
CA ALA A 201 -7.53 -1.55 -18.70
C ALA A 201 -6.13 -1.65 -18.06
N ALA A 202 -5.65 -2.87 -17.83
CA ALA A 202 -4.37 -3.07 -17.18
C ALA A 202 -3.52 -4.12 -17.91
N THR A 203 -2.21 -3.91 -17.98
CA THR A 203 -1.26 -4.91 -18.47
C THR A 203 -1.16 -6.09 -17.50
N GLU A 204 -1.44 -5.84 -16.22
CA GLU A 204 -1.61 -6.83 -15.16
C GLU A 204 -2.55 -6.27 -14.09
N PRO A 205 -3.37 -7.12 -13.41
CA PRO A 205 -4.37 -6.64 -12.46
C PRO A 205 -3.78 -6.28 -11.07
N VAL A 206 -2.62 -5.58 -11.04
CA VAL A 206 -1.91 -5.21 -9.81
C VAL A 206 -2.76 -4.34 -8.91
N VAL A 207 -3.30 -3.24 -9.43
CA VAL A 207 -4.10 -2.28 -8.65
C VAL A 207 -5.61 -2.53 -8.75
N TYR A 208 -6.02 -3.75 -9.07
CA TYR A 208 -7.43 -4.13 -9.24
C TYR A 208 -8.33 -3.64 -8.09
N TYR A 209 -7.92 -3.88 -6.83
CA TYR A 209 -8.69 -3.47 -5.67
C TYR A 209 -8.76 -1.95 -5.53
N LEU A 210 -7.68 -1.23 -5.79
CA LEU A 210 -7.64 0.22 -5.73
C LEU A 210 -8.53 0.85 -6.81
N MET A 211 -8.48 0.32 -8.04
CA MET A 211 -9.32 0.80 -9.14
C MET A 211 -10.81 0.56 -8.84
N ALA A 212 -11.15 -0.58 -8.22
CA ALA A 212 -12.51 -0.86 -7.77
C ALA A 212 -12.96 0.13 -6.66
N ASP A 213 -12.08 0.45 -5.71
CA ASP A 213 -12.34 1.43 -4.64
C ASP A 213 -12.55 2.85 -5.21
N LEU A 214 -11.89 3.19 -6.33
CA LEU A 214 -12.06 4.44 -7.08
C LEU A 214 -13.26 4.41 -8.07
N GLY A 215 -13.99 3.29 -8.13
CA GLY A 215 -15.19 3.17 -8.96
C GLY A 215 -14.95 2.95 -10.46
N PHE A 216 -13.73 2.64 -10.86
CA PHE A 216 -13.41 2.31 -12.25
C PHE A 216 -13.91 0.91 -12.63
N LYS A 217 -14.30 0.77 -13.89
CA LYS A 217 -14.70 -0.53 -14.47
C LYS A 217 -13.56 -1.10 -15.31
N ASP A 218 -13.17 -2.31 -15.02
CA ASP A 218 -12.17 -3.03 -15.81
C ASP A 218 -12.73 -3.44 -17.17
N GLN A 219 -12.05 -3.03 -18.23
CA GLN A 219 -12.34 -3.36 -19.62
C GLN A 219 -11.23 -4.22 -20.26
N THR A 220 -10.25 -4.65 -19.49
CA THR A 220 -9.18 -5.52 -19.97
C THR A 220 -9.77 -6.76 -20.63
N PRO A 221 -9.36 -7.14 -21.85
CA PRO A 221 -9.87 -8.34 -22.52
C PRO A 221 -9.65 -9.59 -21.67
N LYS A 222 -10.70 -10.37 -21.45
CA LYS A 222 -10.67 -11.52 -20.52
C LYS A 222 -9.62 -12.57 -20.88
N GLY A 223 -9.40 -12.84 -22.18
CA GLY A 223 -8.40 -13.79 -22.62
C GLY A 223 -6.98 -13.30 -22.25
N TYR A 224 -6.74 -12.01 -22.40
CA TYR A 224 -5.48 -11.39 -21.97
C TYR A 224 -5.27 -11.52 -20.45
N THR A 225 -6.25 -11.11 -19.65
CA THR A 225 -6.17 -11.21 -18.17
C THR A 225 -5.97 -12.66 -17.71
N GLN A 226 -6.62 -13.64 -18.34
CA GLN A 226 -6.49 -15.05 -18.00
C GLN A 226 -5.07 -15.59 -18.27
N SER A 227 -4.46 -15.17 -19.37
CA SER A 227 -3.11 -15.60 -19.73
C SER A 227 -2.09 -15.00 -18.75
N THR A 228 -2.14 -13.70 -18.50
CA THR A 228 -1.22 -13.00 -17.58
C THR A 228 -1.37 -13.48 -16.15
N ALA A 229 -2.58 -13.68 -15.64
CA ALA A 229 -2.81 -14.19 -14.29
C ALA A 229 -2.26 -15.62 -14.06
N SER A 230 -2.01 -16.38 -15.14
CA SER A 230 -1.37 -17.72 -15.07
C SER A 230 0.13 -17.70 -15.39
N GLY A 231 0.74 -16.52 -15.50
CA GLY A 231 2.16 -16.35 -15.88
C GLY A 231 2.43 -16.75 -17.35
N GLY A 232 1.39 -16.80 -18.20
CA GLY A 232 1.50 -17.16 -19.60
C GLY A 232 1.45 -15.97 -20.55
N GLU A 233 2.01 -16.14 -21.75
CA GLU A 233 1.90 -15.12 -22.81
C GLU A 233 0.46 -15.06 -23.37
N PRO A 234 -0.08 -13.85 -23.63
CA PRO A 234 -1.39 -13.68 -24.26
C PRO A 234 -1.42 -14.25 -25.68
N ALA A 235 -2.53 -14.89 -26.04
CA ALA A 235 -2.73 -15.32 -27.40
C ALA A 235 -2.75 -14.10 -28.36
N PRO A 236 -2.27 -14.22 -29.62
CA PRO A 236 -2.25 -13.09 -30.56
C PRO A 236 -3.60 -12.41 -30.77
N ALA A 237 -4.70 -13.16 -30.72
CA ALA A 237 -6.05 -12.60 -30.86
C ALA A 237 -6.47 -11.77 -29.63
N ASP A 238 -6.06 -12.15 -28.43
CA ASP A 238 -6.33 -11.41 -27.20
C ASP A 238 -5.49 -10.13 -27.13
N LEU A 239 -4.23 -10.21 -27.56
CA LEU A 239 -3.36 -9.04 -27.68
C LEU A 239 -3.89 -8.05 -28.72
N GLN A 240 -4.35 -8.51 -29.89
CA GLN A 240 -4.99 -7.66 -30.89
C GLN A 240 -6.28 -7.00 -30.36
N SER A 241 -7.08 -7.75 -29.58
CA SER A 241 -8.30 -7.22 -28.97
C SER A 241 -7.98 -6.11 -27.97
N PHE A 242 -6.91 -6.30 -27.19
CA PHE A 242 -6.45 -5.28 -26.24
C PHE A 242 -5.90 -4.06 -26.98
N GLN A 243 -5.04 -4.24 -27.96
CA GLN A 243 -4.52 -3.15 -28.78
C GLN A 243 -5.65 -2.34 -29.39
N LYS A 244 -6.66 -3.02 -29.98
CA LYS A 244 -7.82 -2.34 -30.57
C LYS A 244 -8.63 -1.57 -29.53
N LEU A 245 -8.85 -2.11 -28.33
CA LEU A 245 -9.53 -1.41 -27.22
C LEU A 245 -8.84 -0.08 -26.92
N ILE A 246 -7.50 -0.07 -26.86
CA ILE A 246 -6.71 1.13 -26.60
C ILE A 246 -6.76 2.10 -27.77
N GLU A 247 -6.57 1.62 -29.01
CA GLU A 247 -6.59 2.44 -30.23
C GLU A 247 -7.96 3.09 -30.46
N ASP A 248 -9.05 2.42 -30.09
CA ASP A 248 -10.42 2.94 -30.15
C ASP A 248 -10.74 3.91 -28.98
N LYS A 249 -9.79 4.17 -28.06
CA LYS A 249 -10.00 4.94 -26.82
C LYS A 249 -11.16 4.37 -25.98
N GLY A 250 -11.24 3.06 -25.90
CA GLY A 250 -12.30 2.34 -25.17
C GLY A 250 -12.13 2.34 -23.66
N VAL A 251 -11.07 3.01 -23.14
CA VAL A 251 -10.81 3.21 -21.72
C VAL A 251 -10.33 4.63 -21.45
N ASP A 252 -10.53 5.11 -20.23
CA ASP A 252 -10.10 6.42 -19.77
C ASP A 252 -8.62 6.43 -19.35
N VAL A 253 -8.10 5.28 -18.92
CA VAL A 253 -6.70 5.12 -18.48
C VAL A 253 -6.22 3.70 -18.69
N LEU A 254 -4.94 3.56 -19.08
CA LEU A 254 -4.20 2.29 -19.07
C LEU A 254 -3.33 2.25 -17.82
N VAL A 255 -3.43 1.17 -17.04
CA VAL A 255 -2.53 0.87 -15.93
C VAL A 255 -1.46 -0.11 -16.42
N ASN A 256 -0.20 0.22 -16.23
CA ASN A 256 0.94 -0.58 -16.66
C ASN A 256 1.78 -1.03 -15.47
N ASN A 257 1.95 -2.36 -15.29
CA ASN A 257 2.91 -2.88 -14.32
C ASN A 257 4.33 -2.76 -14.90
N THR A 258 5.17 -1.96 -14.26
CA THR A 258 6.55 -1.72 -14.71
C THR A 258 7.50 -2.87 -14.38
N GLN A 259 7.07 -3.81 -13.53
CA GLN A 259 7.88 -4.96 -13.13
C GLN A 259 7.71 -6.16 -14.07
N GLU A 260 6.64 -6.18 -14.86
CA GLU A 260 6.31 -7.22 -15.84
C GLU A 260 6.44 -6.73 -17.29
N ALA A 261 7.60 -6.14 -17.60
CA ALA A 261 7.88 -5.65 -18.94
C ALA A 261 8.06 -6.80 -19.95
N SER A 262 7.29 -6.78 -21.03
CA SER A 262 7.33 -7.76 -22.12
C SER A 262 7.08 -7.11 -23.47
N ASP A 263 7.25 -7.84 -24.56
CA ASP A 263 6.89 -7.33 -25.90
C ASP A 263 5.39 -7.01 -25.98
N ALA A 264 4.54 -7.80 -25.32
CA ALA A 264 3.11 -7.57 -25.25
C ALA A 264 2.77 -6.27 -24.51
N THR A 265 3.34 -6.03 -23.32
CA THR A 265 3.10 -4.81 -22.54
C THR A 265 3.65 -3.57 -23.25
N ASN A 266 4.82 -3.68 -23.91
CA ASN A 266 5.39 -2.61 -24.72
C ASN A 266 4.51 -2.25 -25.94
N MET A 267 3.87 -3.25 -26.56
CA MET A 267 2.94 -3.03 -27.67
C MET A 267 1.69 -2.26 -27.21
N ILE A 268 1.13 -2.64 -26.07
CA ILE A 268 -0.08 -2.01 -25.50
C ILE A 268 0.22 -0.59 -25.04
N THR A 269 1.31 -0.36 -24.30
CA THR A 269 1.70 0.99 -23.85
C THR A 269 2.06 1.90 -25.05
N GLY A 270 2.71 1.34 -26.07
CA GLY A 270 2.95 2.05 -27.33
C GLY A 270 1.67 2.39 -28.09
N ALA A 271 0.64 1.54 -28.07
CA ALA A 271 -0.68 1.83 -28.61
C ALA A 271 -1.37 2.98 -27.83
N ALA A 272 -1.28 2.96 -26.49
CA ALA A 272 -1.82 4.01 -25.64
C ALA A 272 -1.19 5.38 -25.97
N GLY A 273 0.14 5.44 -26.10
CA GLY A 273 0.84 6.67 -26.49
C GLY A 273 0.42 7.21 -27.88
N ARG A 274 0.16 6.32 -28.85
CA ARG A 274 -0.33 6.74 -30.19
C ARG A 274 -1.78 7.20 -30.18
N ALA A 275 -2.57 6.65 -29.26
CA ALA A 275 -4.00 6.97 -29.14
C ALA A 275 -4.27 8.11 -28.14
N ASP A 276 -3.26 8.71 -27.52
CA ASP A 276 -3.38 9.67 -26.41
C ASP A 276 -4.26 9.15 -25.27
N VAL A 277 -4.14 7.85 -24.94
CA VAL A 277 -4.72 7.25 -23.75
C VAL A 277 -3.71 7.41 -22.63
N PRO A 278 -4.08 8.04 -21.51
CA PRO A 278 -3.17 8.20 -20.37
C PRO A 278 -2.66 6.84 -19.86
N VAL A 279 -1.38 6.77 -19.50
CA VAL A 279 -0.76 5.58 -18.91
C VAL A 279 -0.34 5.91 -17.48
N VAL A 280 -0.78 5.08 -16.53
CA VAL A 280 -0.34 5.13 -15.14
C VAL A 280 0.56 3.93 -14.89
N ASP A 281 1.84 4.21 -14.68
CA ASP A 281 2.82 3.20 -14.31
C ASP A 281 2.70 2.87 -12.82
N VAL A 282 2.64 1.58 -12.52
CA VAL A 282 2.56 1.06 -11.15
C VAL A 282 3.65 0.01 -10.91
N SER A 283 3.99 -0.20 -9.65
CA SER A 283 4.83 -1.31 -9.20
C SER A 283 4.09 -2.14 -8.16
N GLU A 284 4.45 -3.40 -8.02
CA GLU A 284 3.91 -4.26 -6.98
C GLU A 284 4.53 -3.97 -5.61
N GLN A 285 5.85 -3.76 -5.57
CA GLN A 285 6.54 -3.37 -4.35
C GLN A 285 6.50 -1.86 -4.16
N MET A 286 6.36 -1.46 -2.89
CA MET A 286 6.42 -0.06 -2.48
C MET A 286 7.80 0.52 -2.81
N PRO A 287 7.88 1.63 -3.55
CA PRO A 287 9.13 2.33 -3.84
C PRO A 287 9.86 2.79 -2.58
N LYS A 288 11.18 2.92 -2.66
CA LYS A 288 12.02 3.30 -1.51
C LYS A 288 11.85 4.75 -1.05
N ASP A 289 11.37 5.59 -1.92
CA ASP A 289 11.09 7.02 -1.68
C ASP A 289 9.70 7.25 -1.09
N ALA A 290 8.89 6.21 -0.96
CA ALA A 290 7.62 6.27 -0.24
C ALA A 290 7.87 6.08 1.27
N ASP A 291 7.46 7.06 2.08
CA ASP A 291 7.65 7.05 3.53
C ASP A 291 6.83 5.95 4.22
N THR A 292 5.57 5.80 3.83
CA THR A 292 4.64 4.80 4.40
C THR A 292 3.76 4.18 3.32
N LEU A 293 3.14 3.04 3.65
CA LEU A 293 2.17 2.40 2.77
C LEU A 293 1.03 3.37 2.39
N ASN A 294 0.48 4.09 3.37
CA ASN A 294 -0.61 5.03 3.11
C ASN A 294 -0.16 6.23 2.25
N ALA A 295 1.06 6.72 2.43
CA ALA A 295 1.63 7.77 1.58
C ALA A 295 1.76 7.30 0.11
N TRP A 296 2.24 6.09 -0.11
CA TRP A 296 2.32 5.50 -1.45
C TRP A 296 0.95 5.31 -2.09
N ILE A 297 -0.03 4.76 -1.35
CA ILE A 297 -1.41 4.62 -1.86
C ILE A 297 -2.00 5.99 -2.21
N ASN A 298 -1.81 7.01 -1.37
CA ASN A 298 -2.24 8.37 -1.67
C ASN A 298 -1.62 8.92 -2.96
N GLN A 299 -0.32 8.71 -3.15
CA GLN A 299 0.37 9.11 -4.36
C GLN A 299 -0.22 8.42 -5.61
N LEU A 300 -0.48 7.11 -5.53
CA LEU A 300 -1.11 6.36 -6.64
C LEU A 300 -2.53 6.86 -6.93
N ILE A 301 -3.35 7.11 -5.92
CA ILE A 301 -4.69 7.69 -6.07
C ILE A 301 -4.58 9.02 -6.82
N ASN A 302 -3.70 9.91 -6.40
CA ASN A 302 -3.52 11.20 -7.04
C ASN A 302 -3.00 11.08 -8.49
N THR A 303 -2.07 10.15 -8.75
CA THR A 303 -1.58 9.88 -10.11
C THR A 303 -2.70 9.38 -11.03
N ILE A 304 -3.58 8.50 -10.53
CA ILE A 304 -4.74 7.99 -11.29
C ILE A 304 -5.74 9.13 -11.54
N ILE A 305 -6.03 9.95 -10.53
CA ILE A 305 -6.91 11.12 -10.68
C ILE A 305 -6.34 12.11 -11.68
N ASP A 306 -5.04 12.44 -11.61
CA ASP A 306 -4.37 13.33 -12.54
C ASP A 306 -4.41 12.84 -14.00
N ALA A 307 -4.41 11.53 -14.19
CA ALA A 307 -4.48 10.94 -15.52
C ALA A 307 -5.85 11.14 -16.18
N VAL A 308 -6.94 11.21 -15.41
CA VAL A 308 -8.31 11.31 -15.93
C VAL A 308 -8.94 12.69 -15.73
N ASP A 309 -8.61 13.39 -14.67
CA ASP A 309 -9.04 14.77 -14.39
C ASP A 309 -7.94 15.53 -13.61
N PRO A 310 -7.00 16.16 -14.33
CA PRO A 310 -5.92 16.90 -13.72
C PRO A 310 -6.39 18.12 -12.90
N SER A 311 -7.61 18.59 -13.12
CA SER A 311 -8.18 19.76 -12.42
C SER A 311 -8.89 19.39 -11.11
N TYR A 312 -9.19 18.12 -10.88
CA TYR A 312 -9.95 17.67 -9.72
C TYR A 312 -9.24 17.96 -8.40
N GLY A 313 -9.92 18.67 -7.50
CA GLY A 313 -9.42 18.99 -6.15
C GLY A 313 -8.25 19.97 -6.13
N CYS A 314 -7.93 20.62 -7.26
CA CYS A 314 -7.01 21.74 -7.31
C CYS A 314 -7.79 23.02 -7.01
N GLU A 315 -7.62 23.57 -5.80
CA GLU A 315 -8.07 24.93 -5.53
C GLU A 315 -7.13 25.88 -6.29
N ASP A 316 -7.71 26.84 -7.03
CA ASP A 316 -6.93 27.91 -7.66
C ASP A 316 -6.17 28.64 -6.55
N ALA A 317 -4.85 28.65 -6.61
CA ALA A 317 -3.98 29.35 -5.67
C ALA A 317 -4.10 30.90 -5.77
N THR A 318 -5.24 31.40 -6.25
CA THR A 318 -5.41 32.80 -6.61
C THR A 318 -6.25 33.64 -5.67
N ASP A 319 -6.77 33.13 -4.55
CA ASP A 319 -7.61 33.95 -3.66
C ASP A 319 -7.21 33.87 -2.18
N GLY A 320 -5.95 34.17 -1.85
CA GLY A 320 -5.47 34.16 -0.48
C GLY A 320 -4.50 35.29 -0.08
N ASP A 321 -4.42 36.40 -0.81
CA ASP A 321 -3.56 37.51 -0.37
C ASP A 321 -4.09 38.92 -0.77
N THR A 322 -5.32 39.21 -0.29
CA THR A 322 -5.75 40.62 -0.11
C THR A 322 -6.32 40.77 1.30
N ALA A 323 -5.49 40.56 2.30
CA ALA A 323 -5.75 41.04 3.65
C ALA A 323 -4.97 42.35 3.86
N ASP A 324 -5.66 43.42 3.58
CA ASP A 324 -5.69 44.72 4.28
C ASP A 324 -4.42 45.10 5.10
N SER A 325 -3.49 45.76 4.42
CA SER A 325 -2.46 46.58 5.09
C SER A 325 -2.98 47.98 5.27
N ASN A 326 -3.79 48.21 6.29
CA ASN A 326 -4.03 49.56 6.81
C ASN A 326 -4.20 49.53 8.33
N ALA A 327 -3.11 49.73 9.07
CA ALA A 327 -3.12 50.25 10.43
C ALA A 327 -1.80 50.94 10.74
N ASN A 328 -1.77 52.18 10.50
CA ASN A 328 -1.29 53.30 11.35
C ASN A 328 -0.10 53.11 12.28
N SER A 329 0.94 53.87 11.95
CA SER A 329 2.01 54.30 12.82
C SER A 329 1.52 55.11 14.06
N ASP A 330 2.07 54.81 15.24
CA ASP A 330 2.52 55.83 16.19
C ASP A 330 3.45 55.21 17.27
N ASP A 331 4.65 55.68 17.22
CA ASP A 331 5.58 56.26 18.21
C ASP A 331 5.51 55.80 19.68
N SER A 332 6.59 55.25 20.20
CA SER A 332 7.46 55.89 21.22
C SER A 332 8.48 54.92 21.84
N SER A 333 9.69 55.44 21.85
CA SER A 333 10.91 55.04 22.53
C SER A 333 10.76 54.63 24.01
N ALA A 334 11.59 53.65 24.46
CA ALA A 334 12.45 53.78 25.65
C ALA A 334 13.43 52.60 25.79
N GLU A 335 14.66 52.98 26.09
CA GLU A 335 15.85 52.16 26.37
C GLU A 335 15.73 51.35 27.66
N GLY A 336 16.54 50.27 27.75
CA GLY A 336 16.87 49.70 29.06
C GLY A 336 17.45 48.32 29.10
N SER A 337 18.75 48.21 28.87
CA SER A 337 19.75 47.43 29.63
C SER A 337 19.57 45.91 29.88
N ALA A 338 20.66 45.26 29.52
CA ALA A 338 21.04 43.87 29.71
C ALA A 338 20.96 43.31 31.14
N THR A 339 20.72 42.00 31.25
CA THR A 339 21.59 41.06 32.01
C THR A 339 21.26 39.60 31.59
N ASP A 340 22.35 38.84 31.48
CA ASP A 340 22.41 37.39 31.27
C ASP A 340 21.63 36.61 32.33
N ASP A 341 20.98 35.49 31.95
CA ASP A 341 21.28 34.18 32.54
C ASP A 341 20.62 33.03 31.80
N ALA A 342 21.30 31.91 31.88
CA ALA A 342 21.14 30.68 31.08
C ALA A 342 19.93 29.81 31.44
N ASN A 343 19.55 29.01 30.42
CA ASN A 343 19.12 27.62 30.51
C ASN A 343 17.71 27.30 31.02
N ALA A 344 16.85 26.88 30.04
CA ALA A 344 16.03 25.66 30.08
C ALA A 344 15.16 25.62 28.82
N GLN A 345 15.52 24.72 27.91
CA GLN A 345 14.65 24.31 26.83
C GLN A 345 13.47 23.54 27.40
N ASP A 346 12.34 24.19 27.50
CA ASP A 346 11.06 23.53 27.69
C ASP A 346 10.29 23.62 26.37
N SER A 347 10.41 22.55 25.58
CA SER A 347 9.69 22.41 24.33
C SER A 347 8.22 22.20 24.64
N LYS A 348 7.49 23.29 24.72
CA LYS A 348 6.05 23.31 24.80
C LYS A 348 5.49 22.72 23.51
N ALA A 349 5.10 21.43 23.58
CA ALA A 349 4.34 20.77 22.54
C ALA A 349 3.06 21.56 22.29
N SER A 350 3.02 22.23 21.14
CA SER A 350 1.82 22.87 20.61
C SER A 350 0.81 21.77 20.31
N THR A 351 -0.20 21.61 21.16
CA THR A 351 -1.40 20.84 20.85
C THR A 351 -2.27 21.68 19.91
N GLY A 352 -1.81 21.85 18.69
CA GLY A 352 -2.64 22.27 17.57
C GLY A 352 -3.45 21.04 17.13
N SER A 353 -4.75 21.07 17.34
CA SER A 353 -5.67 20.16 16.64
C SER A 353 -5.66 20.58 15.18
N SER A 354 -4.71 20.06 14.41
CA SER A 354 -4.71 20.19 12.96
C SER A 354 -5.80 19.23 12.45
N THR A 355 -6.89 19.82 11.98
CA THR A 355 -7.93 19.13 11.21
C THR A 355 -7.56 19.03 9.74
N ASP A 356 -6.34 19.44 9.37
CA ASP A 356 -5.86 19.35 8.01
C ASP A 356 -5.55 17.88 7.67
N PRO A 357 -6.08 17.36 6.56
CA PRO A 357 -5.79 16.01 6.14
C PRO A 357 -4.29 15.87 5.88
N LYS A 358 -3.67 14.82 6.42
CA LYS A 358 -2.23 14.50 6.28
C LYS A 358 -1.81 14.36 4.80
N TYR A 359 -2.77 14.08 3.95
CA TYR A 359 -2.60 13.89 2.51
C TYR A 359 -3.39 14.96 1.76
N ILE A 360 -2.69 16.04 1.38
CA ILE A 360 -3.24 17.07 0.49
C ILE A 360 -2.70 16.81 -0.91
N ARG A 361 -3.58 16.90 -1.91
CA ARG A 361 -3.18 16.86 -3.30
C ARG A 361 -2.30 18.08 -3.60
N GLN A 362 -1.06 17.86 -4.03
CA GLN A 362 -0.22 18.92 -4.60
C GLN A 362 -0.55 19.01 -6.09
N CYS A 363 -1.30 20.00 -6.47
CA CYS A 363 -1.57 20.27 -7.87
C CYS A 363 -0.29 20.69 -8.59
N LYS A 364 0.02 20.10 -9.74
CA LYS A 364 1.02 20.67 -10.66
C LYS A 364 0.51 22.05 -11.06
N ALA A 365 1.31 23.09 -10.80
CA ALA A 365 1.04 24.40 -11.35
C ALA A 365 0.83 24.24 -12.85
N ALA A 366 -0.30 24.73 -13.37
CA ALA A 366 -0.59 24.73 -14.79
C ALA A 366 0.64 25.32 -15.49
N ALA A 367 1.25 24.57 -16.41
CA ALA A 367 2.37 25.05 -17.19
C ALA A 367 1.90 26.33 -17.88
N SER A 368 2.41 27.46 -17.43
CA SER A 368 2.13 28.75 -18.06
C SER A 368 2.55 28.64 -19.52
N SER A 369 1.58 28.65 -20.43
CA SER A 369 1.81 28.77 -21.85
C SER A 369 2.31 30.20 -22.12
N ASP A 370 3.59 30.41 -21.86
CA ASP A 370 4.29 31.64 -22.28
C ASP A 370 4.62 31.48 -23.76
N SER A 371 3.62 31.82 -24.60
CA SER A 371 3.81 32.06 -26.00
C SER A 371 4.20 33.52 -26.19
N SER A 372 5.41 33.88 -25.79
CA SER A 372 6.02 35.11 -26.25
C SER A 372 6.40 34.93 -27.74
N GLN A 373 5.53 35.42 -28.62
CA GLN A 373 5.82 35.71 -30.02
C GLN A 373 6.92 36.78 -30.05
N ASP A 374 8.14 36.35 -30.26
CA ASP A 374 9.23 37.27 -30.64
C ASP A 374 9.18 37.46 -32.16
N SER A 375 8.60 38.60 -32.54
CA SER A 375 8.56 39.08 -33.91
C SER A 375 9.91 39.72 -34.25
N ALA A 376 10.87 38.95 -34.71
CA ALA A 376 12.10 39.49 -35.28
C ALA A 376 11.90 39.87 -36.72
N LYS A 377 11.94 41.16 -36.94
CA LYS A 377 11.90 41.91 -38.18
C LYS A 377 13.13 41.56 -39.04
N ALA A 378 12.88 41.12 -40.29
CA ALA A 378 13.89 40.95 -41.28
C ALA A 378 14.44 42.33 -41.73
N ASP A 379 15.74 42.48 -41.70
CA ASP A 379 16.42 43.52 -42.48
C ASP A 379 17.33 42.86 -43.50
N ALA A 380 17.12 43.30 -44.76
CA ALA A 380 17.78 42.81 -45.95
C ALA A 380 19.01 43.67 -46.24
N THR A 381 20.17 43.05 -46.45
CA THR A 381 21.22 43.65 -47.30
C THR A 381 22.04 42.55 -48.00
N ASN A 382 21.96 42.61 -49.22
CA ASN A 382 22.73 42.39 -50.42
C ASN A 382 24.22 42.09 -50.30
N GLY A 383 24.74 41.22 -51.23
CA GLY A 383 26.15 41.15 -51.62
C GLY A 383 26.63 39.75 -51.97
N ASP A 384 26.47 39.34 -53.15
CA ASP A 384 27.38 39.26 -54.29
C ASP A 384 28.42 38.09 -54.28
N SER A 385 28.33 37.35 -55.40
CA SER A 385 29.34 36.69 -56.28
C SER A 385 30.30 35.60 -55.75
N GLY A 386 30.37 34.56 -56.56
CA GLY A 386 31.59 33.83 -56.89
C GLY A 386 31.47 32.31 -56.84
N ASP A 387 31.08 31.66 -57.87
CA ASP A 387 31.74 30.99 -58.99
C ASP A 387 32.64 29.76 -58.63
N ALA A 388 32.50 28.77 -59.53
CA ALA A 388 33.43 27.73 -59.93
C ALA A 388 33.36 26.33 -59.23
N SER A 389 32.69 25.38 -59.88
CA SER A 389 33.33 24.40 -60.78
C SER A 389 34.08 23.22 -60.15
N GLY A 390 33.72 22.06 -60.62
CA GLY A 390 34.59 20.89 -60.72
C GLY A 390 33.98 19.63 -60.07
N ASN A 391 33.25 18.81 -60.84
CA ASN A 391 33.70 17.64 -61.60
C ASN A 391 34.48 16.63 -60.70
N ASP A 392 34.17 15.43 -60.56
CA ASP A 392 34.23 14.29 -61.45
C ASP A 392 34.07 12.97 -60.67
N GLN A 393 33.24 12.09 -61.15
CA GLN A 393 33.42 10.72 -61.61
C GLN A 393 34.04 9.64 -60.72
N THR A 394 33.26 8.56 -60.69
CA THR A 394 33.62 7.12 -60.79
C THR A 394 34.23 6.47 -59.55
N ASP A 395 34.01 5.23 -59.21
CA ASP A 395 33.68 3.98 -59.90
C ASP A 395 33.65 2.85 -58.87
N SER A 396 32.77 1.89 -59.08
CA SER A 396 32.88 0.45 -58.90
C SER A 396 33.59 -0.20 -57.68
N GLY A 397 32.86 -1.11 -57.05
CA GLY A 397 33.30 -2.48 -57.11
C GLY A 397 33.66 -3.19 -55.82
N LYS A 398 32.91 -4.04 -55.50
CA LYS A 398 32.89 -5.43 -55.08
C LYS A 398 32.05 -5.71 -53.88
#